data_0ac82712fdf5a300849e8bff5df5f447
#
_entry.id   0ac82712fdf5a300849e8bff5df5f447
#
_cell.length_a   1.000
_cell.length_b   1.000
_cell.length_c   1.000
_cell.angle_alpha   90.00
_cell.angle_beta   90.00
_cell.angle_gamma   90.00
#
_symmetry.space_group_name_H-M   'P 1'
#
loop_
_entity.id
_entity.type
_entity.pdbx_description
1 polymer ?
#
loop_
_entity_poly.entity_id
_entity_poly.type
_entity_poly.pdbx_seq_one_letter_code
_entity_poly.pdbx_strand_id
1 'polypeptide(L)' 'MKISYDKATDSLYIHLADRASVDSDEVKDGVVLDFDANGALVGIDVQHASERADLDKLSLSKLPFGELVAA' A
#
# COMPACT_ATOMS: atom_id res chain seq x y z
N MET A 1 -5.69 -10.42 0.79
CA MET A 1 -5.42 -8.98 0.84
C MET A 1 -5.94 -8.39 2.13
N LYS A 2 -5.19 -7.52 2.73
CA LYS A 2 -5.56 -6.92 4.01
C LYS A 2 -5.18 -5.45 4.01
N ILE A 3 -6.06 -4.59 4.53
CA ILE A 3 -5.78 -3.17 4.66
C ILE A 3 -5.75 -2.83 6.14
N SER A 4 -4.68 -2.19 6.58
CA SER A 4 -4.48 -1.80 7.98
C SER A 4 -4.19 -0.31 8.06
N TYR A 5 -4.78 0.35 9.05
CA TYR A 5 -4.51 1.76 9.31
C TYR A 5 -4.00 1.92 10.72
N ASP A 6 -2.85 2.58 10.87
CA ASP A 6 -2.27 2.91 12.15
C ASP A 6 -2.53 4.38 12.45
N LYS A 7 -3.43 4.63 13.38
CA LYS A 7 -3.83 5.98 13.76
C LYS A 7 -2.69 6.77 14.40
N ALA A 8 -1.83 6.09 15.15
CA ALA A 8 -0.73 6.75 15.85
C ALA A 8 0.30 7.36 14.89
N THR A 9 0.53 6.72 13.76
CA THR A 9 1.50 7.17 12.75
C THR A 9 0.84 7.74 11.50
N ASP A 10 -0.48 7.68 11.43
CA ASP A 10 -1.27 8.07 10.24
C ASP A 10 -0.77 7.35 8.99
N SER A 11 -0.57 6.04 9.12
CA SER A 11 -0.05 5.19 8.04
C SER A 11 -1.09 4.15 7.63
N LEU A 12 -1.29 4.03 6.33
CA LEU A 12 -2.15 3.01 5.75
C LEU A 12 -1.27 1.98 5.06
N TYR A 13 -1.44 0.72 5.40
CA TYR A 13 -0.70 -0.36 4.74
C TYR A 13 -1.66 -1.30 4.02
N ILE A 14 -1.38 -1.54 2.75
CA ILE A 14 -2.15 -2.47 1.93
C ILE A 14 -1.30 -3.71 1.74
N HIS A 15 -1.70 -4.79 2.39
CA HIS A 15 -1.00 -6.06 2.36
C HIS A 15 -1.56 -6.89 1.22
N LEU A 16 -0.79 -7.04 0.15
CA LEU A 16 -1.25 -7.69 -1.08
C LEU A 16 -0.97 -9.18 -1.11
N ALA A 17 0.12 -9.61 -0.48
CA ALA A 17 0.53 -11.00 -0.50
C ALA A 17 1.19 -11.36 0.82
N ASP A 18 1.02 -12.61 1.24
CA ASP A 18 1.57 -13.11 2.50
C ASP A 18 2.99 -13.64 2.27
N ARG A 19 3.88 -12.74 1.89
CA ARG A 19 5.30 -13.02 1.67
C ARG A 19 6.12 -11.93 2.32
N ALA A 20 7.34 -12.26 2.72
CA ALA A 20 8.24 -11.31 3.35
C ALA A 20 8.68 -10.23 2.35
N SER A 21 8.66 -8.98 2.79
CA SER A 21 9.24 -7.88 2.04
C SER A 21 10.74 -7.88 2.26
N VAL A 22 11.51 -7.87 1.18
CA VAL A 22 12.97 -7.83 1.23
C VAL A 22 13.53 -6.57 0.59
N ASP A 23 12.70 -5.81 -0.12
CA ASP A 23 13.12 -4.58 -0.79
C ASP A 23 11.96 -3.60 -0.82
N SER A 24 12.27 -2.31 -0.80
CA SER A 24 11.27 -1.25 -0.78
C SER A 24 11.70 -0.14 -1.72
N ASP A 25 10.72 0.50 -2.35
CA ASP A 25 10.96 1.61 -3.27
C ASP A 25 9.95 2.72 -2.99
N GLU A 26 10.45 3.89 -2.60
CA GLU A 26 9.60 5.06 -2.39
C GLU A 26 9.34 5.72 -3.74
N VAL A 27 8.20 5.40 -4.34
CA VAL A 27 7.87 5.87 -5.70
C VAL A 27 7.37 7.29 -5.72
N LYS A 28 6.91 7.79 -4.58
CA LYS A 28 6.46 9.14 -4.39
C LYS A 28 6.65 9.45 -2.90
N ASP A 29 6.83 10.71 -2.54
CA ASP A 29 7.01 11.07 -1.14
C ASP A 29 5.88 10.51 -0.28
N GLY A 30 6.25 9.64 0.65
CA GLY A 30 5.31 8.99 1.55
C GLY A 30 4.56 7.81 0.97
N VAL A 31 4.88 7.35 -0.24
CA VAL A 31 4.28 6.16 -0.84
C VAL A 31 5.37 5.16 -1.17
N VAL A 32 5.41 4.07 -0.42
CA VAL A 32 6.47 3.06 -0.52
C VAL A 32 5.88 1.74 -0.99
N LEU A 33 6.48 1.18 -2.03
CA LEU A 33 6.13 -0.16 -2.52
C LEU A 33 7.10 -1.18 -1.94
N ASP A 34 6.56 -2.27 -1.43
CA ASP A 34 7.36 -3.36 -0.86
C ASP A 34 7.34 -4.56 -1.79
N PHE A 35 8.50 -5.18 -1.98
CA PHE A 35 8.70 -6.29 -2.91
C PHE A 35 9.30 -7.50 -2.21
N ASP A 36 8.97 -8.69 -2.70
CA ASP A 36 9.56 -9.93 -2.21
C ASP A 36 10.91 -10.22 -2.89
N ALA A 37 11.51 -11.35 -2.56
CA ALA A 37 12.81 -11.76 -3.09
C ALA A 37 12.81 -11.96 -4.62
N ASN A 38 11.64 -12.17 -5.21
CA ASN A 38 11.50 -12.35 -6.66
C ASN A 38 11.11 -11.05 -7.37
N GLY A 39 11.03 -9.93 -6.64
CA GLY A 39 10.64 -8.66 -7.21
C GLY A 39 9.15 -8.48 -7.39
N ALA A 40 8.34 -9.34 -6.80
CA ALA A 40 6.89 -9.22 -6.85
C ALA A 40 6.39 -8.28 -5.75
N LEU A 41 5.38 -7.48 -6.06
CA LEU A 41 4.81 -6.52 -5.11
C LEU A 41 4.06 -7.27 -4.00
N VAL A 42 4.38 -6.97 -2.75
CA VAL A 42 3.73 -7.61 -1.59
C VAL A 42 2.97 -6.63 -0.73
N GLY A 43 3.27 -5.34 -0.80
CA GLY A 43 2.57 -4.36 0.00
C GLY A 43 2.78 -2.93 -0.46
N ILE A 44 1.93 -2.04 0.03
CA ILE A 44 2.01 -0.61 -0.25
C ILE A 44 1.81 0.13 1.07
N ASP A 45 2.77 1.00 1.42
CA ASP A 45 2.72 1.82 2.62
C ASP A 45 2.43 3.27 2.21
N VAL A 46 1.34 3.82 2.72
CA VAL A 46 0.95 5.21 2.46
C VAL A 46 1.07 5.99 3.75
N GLN A 47 2.05 6.89 3.81
CA GLN A 47 2.27 7.75 4.98
C GLN A 47 1.42 9.00 4.87
N HIS A 48 1.10 9.61 6.00
CA HIS A 48 0.22 10.78 6.09
C HIS A 48 -1.11 10.52 5.38
N ALA A 49 -1.67 9.35 5.63
CA ALA A 49 -2.81 8.86 4.87
C ALA A 49 -4.04 9.74 4.99
N SER A 50 -4.27 10.34 6.17
CA SER A 50 -5.44 11.21 6.37
C SER A 50 -5.36 12.50 5.57
N GLU A 51 -4.17 12.91 5.14
CA GLU A 51 -3.95 14.12 4.36
C GLU A 51 -3.96 13.86 2.86
N ARG A 52 -4.02 12.57 2.48
CA ARG A 52 -4.01 12.19 1.07
C ARG A 52 -5.41 11.77 0.69
N ALA A 53 -5.72 11.72 -0.49
CA ALA A 53 -6.98 11.29 -1.04
C ALA A 53 -8.05 10.82 -0.03
N ASP A 54 -9.17 10.53 -0.51
CA ASP A 54 -10.34 10.05 0.20
C ASP A 54 -10.08 8.68 0.81
N LEU A 55 -9.93 8.58 2.12
CA LEU A 55 -9.78 7.28 2.78
C LEU A 55 -11.08 6.51 2.86
N ASP A 56 -12.23 7.17 2.69
CA ASP A 56 -13.52 6.49 2.59
C ASP A 56 -13.64 5.70 1.30
N LYS A 57 -12.85 6.06 0.32
CA LYS A 57 -12.82 5.43 -0.99
C LYS A 57 -11.40 5.35 -1.48
N LEU A 58 -10.76 4.22 -1.28
CA LEU A 58 -9.44 3.96 -1.81
C LEU A 58 -9.57 3.11 -3.05
N SER A 59 -9.08 3.64 -4.18
CA SER A 59 -9.10 2.92 -5.45
C SER A 59 -7.70 2.89 -6.03
N LEU A 60 -7.21 1.69 -6.32
CA LEU A 60 -5.91 1.46 -6.94
C LEU A 60 -6.12 0.77 -8.27
N SER A 61 -6.06 1.55 -9.35
CA SER A 61 -6.09 1.01 -10.69
C SER A 61 -4.67 0.90 -11.23
N LYS A 62 -4.49 0.23 -12.34
CA LYS A 62 -3.19 0.01 -12.98
C LYS A 62 -2.27 -0.95 -12.23
N LEU A 63 -2.81 -1.74 -11.31
CA LEU A 63 -2.08 -2.83 -10.70
C LEU A 63 -2.27 -4.11 -11.52
N PRO A 64 -1.35 -5.09 -11.39
CA PRO A 64 -1.42 -6.31 -12.22
C PRO A 64 -2.71 -7.10 -12.07
N PHE A 65 -3.39 -6.96 -10.97
CA PHE A 65 -4.66 -7.64 -10.69
C PHE A 65 -5.89 -6.75 -10.97
N GLY A 66 -5.69 -5.63 -11.67
CA GLY A 66 -6.78 -4.72 -12.03
C GLY A 66 -7.02 -3.66 -10.97
N GLU A 67 -8.27 -3.40 -10.67
CA GLU A 67 -8.65 -2.35 -9.72
C GLU A 67 -8.91 -2.91 -8.34
N LEU A 68 -8.37 -2.25 -7.34
CA LEU A 68 -8.64 -2.53 -5.93
C LEU A 68 -9.41 -1.35 -5.36
N VAL A 69 -10.57 -1.62 -4.76
CA VAL A 69 -11.38 -0.58 -4.12
C VAL A 69 -11.68 -0.99 -2.70
N ALA A 70 -11.45 -0.07 -1.74
CA ALA A 70 -11.81 -0.23 -0.35
C ALA A 70 -12.63 0.98 0.08
N ALA A 71 -13.73 0.73 0.77
CA ALA A 71 -14.62 1.80 1.24
C ALA A 71 -14.84 1.72 2.73
#